data_5564ce1d904bd295f7b2ba43dfd65311
#
_entry.id   5564ce1d904bd295f7b2ba43dfd65311
#
_cell.length_a   1.000
_cell.length_b   1.000
_cell.length_c   1.000
_cell.angle_alpha   90.00
_cell.angle_beta   90.00
_cell.angle_gamma   90.00
#
_symmetry.space_group_name_H-M   'P 1'
#
loop_
_entity.id
_entity.type
_entity.pdbx_description
1 polymer ?
#
loop_
_entity_poly.entity_id
_entity_poly.type
_entity_poly.pdbx_seq_one_letter_code
_entity_poly.pdbx_strand_id
1 'polypeptide(L)'
;MTLNFKRINLGHFPTPIQFMENITKHLNGPKIYIKRDDCTGLATGGNKTRKLEYLMPEAIKNKASLIVTIGAVQSNHARQTAAACALLGLKCLIILEQRLNDAPLAYMNSGNVFLDKILGAEILMCPQDKNVEEFAKEIIEERKKNNEIPYFIPVGGSNEIGELGYVECIREILENDKEKNFTHIVLASGSGGTHSGSIVGKNYYKSNMKILG
;
A
#
# COMPACT_ATOMS: atom_id res chain seq x y z
N MET A 1 -19.80 -10.87 7.90
CA MET A 1 -20.10 -10.51 6.51
C MET A 1 -18.76 -10.32 5.80
N THR A 2 -18.47 -11.06 4.75
CA THR A 2 -17.18 -10.96 4.01
C THR A 2 -17.42 -10.12 2.75
N LEU A 3 -16.39 -9.38 2.34
CA LEU A 3 -16.44 -8.64 1.07
C LEU A 3 -16.50 -9.63 -0.10
N ASN A 4 -17.41 -9.41 -1.03
CA ASN A 4 -17.52 -10.24 -2.24
C ASN A 4 -16.64 -9.69 -3.38
N PHE A 5 -15.35 -9.51 -3.09
CA PHE A 5 -14.34 -9.08 -4.05
C PHE A 5 -13.24 -10.13 -4.17
N LYS A 6 -12.71 -10.32 -5.37
CA LYS A 6 -11.61 -11.24 -5.59
C LYS A 6 -10.35 -10.73 -4.89
N ARG A 7 -9.71 -11.60 -4.12
CA ARG A 7 -8.50 -11.32 -3.36
C ARG A 7 -7.43 -12.37 -3.67
N ILE A 8 -6.18 -11.97 -3.77
CA ILE A 8 -5.02 -12.85 -3.84
C ILE A 8 -4.26 -12.75 -2.52
N ASN A 9 -3.81 -13.86 -1.98
CA ASN A 9 -3.00 -13.86 -0.77
C ASN A 9 -1.55 -13.47 -1.12
N LEU A 10 -1.11 -12.30 -0.68
CA LEU A 10 0.24 -11.77 -0.87
C LEU A 10 1.02 -11.64 0.43
N GLY A 11 0.34 -11.67 1.56
CA GLY A 11 0.94 -11.43 2.86
C GLY A 11 0.41 -12.31 3.97
N HIS A 12 0.93 -12.07 5.18
CA HIS A 12 0.54 -12.79 6.39
C HIS A 12 -0.60 -12.05 7.11
N PHE A 13 -1.81 -12.59 7.01
CA PHE A 13 -3.01 -12.01 7.62
C PHE A 13 -3.79 -13.06 8.43
N PRO A 14 -4.47 -12.65 9.51
CA PRO A 14 -4.53 -11.29 10.08
C PRO A 14 -3.20 -10.89 10.73
N THR A 15 -2.85 -9.59 10.66
CA THR A 15 -1.68 -9.09 11.36
C THR A 15 -1.96 -8.98 12.87
N PRO A 16 -0.93 -9.15 13.74
CA PRO A 16 -1.12 -9.07 15.18
C PRO A 16 -1.62 -7.69 15.66
N ILE A 17 -2.31 -7.69 16.80
CA ILE A 17 -2.59 -6.48 17.60
C ILE A 17 -1.87 -6.65 18.93
N GLN A 18 -0.88 -5.79 19.20
CA GLN A 18 -0.03 -5.87 20.37
C GLN A 18 -0.31 -4.71 21.33
N PHE A 19 -0.36 -4.99 22.64
CA PHE A 19 -0.45 -3.99 23.66
C PHE A 19 0.89 -3.26 23.83
N MET A 20 0.85 -1.94 23.87
CA MET A 20 2.03 -1.08 24.03
C MET A 20 2.15 -0.63 25.48
N GLU A 21 2.64 -1.51 26.34
CA GLU A 21 2.67 -1.30 27.80
C GLU A 21 3.45 -0.04 28.20
N ASN A 22 4.66 0.11 27.70
CA ASN A 22 5.55 1.20 28.09
C ASN A 22 4.99 2.58 27.74
N ILE A 23 4.48 2.76 26.52
CA ILE A 23 3.90 4.04 26.10
C ILE A 23 2.57 4.30 26.82
N THR A 24 1.77 3.27 27.07
CA THR A 24 0.53 3.39 27.87
C THR A 24 0.84 3.88 29.28
N LYS A 25 1.84 3.31 29.95
CA LYS A 25 2.30 3.75 31.27
C LYS A 25 2.87 5.17 31.26
N HIS A 26 3.72 5.47 30.26
CA HIS A 26 4.36 6.79 30.15
C HIS A 26 3.33 7.92 29.98
N LEU A 27 2.32 7.71 29.16
CA LEU A 27 1.29 8.71 28.90
C LEU A 27 0.22 8.79 30.01
N ASN A 28 0.16 7.81 30.90
CA ASN A 28 -0.85 7.70 31.96
C ASN A 28 -2.29 7.96 31.44
N GLY A 29 -2.59 7.43 30.27
CA GLY A 29 -3.82 7.67 29.51
C GLY A 29 -4.53 6.38 29.11
N PRO A 30 -5.21 6.37 27.97
CA PRO A 30 -5.90 5.19 27.46
C PRO A 30 -4.92 4.06 27.12
N LYS A 31 -5.40 2.82 27.14
CA LYS A 31 -4.62 1.67 26.66
C LYS A 31 -4.32 1.81 25.18
N ILE A 32 -3.04 1.73 24.83
CA ILE A 32 -2.56 1.88 23.46
C ILE A 32 -2.17 0.51 22.90
N TYR A 33 -2.66 0.20 21.72
CA TYR A 33 -2.35 -1.01 20.96
C TYR A 33 -1.81 -0.63 19.59
N ILE A 34 -0.97 -1.48 19.02
CA ILE A 34 -0.49 -1.33 17.66
C ILE A 34 -0.98 -2.49 16.79
N LYS A 35 -1.62 -2.17 15.65
CA LYS A 35 -1.90 -3.12 14.57
C LYS A 35 -0.64 -3.25 13.72
N ARG A 36 -0.04 -4.43 13.72
CA ARG A 36 1.30 -4.68 13.17
C ARG A 36 1.28 -4.88 11.63
N ASP A 37 0.82 -3.86 10.90
CA ASP A 37 0.84 -3.91 9.43
C ASP A 37 2.24 -3.78 8.81
N ASP A 38 3.26 -3.55 9.61
CA ASP A 38 4.65 -3.76 9.28
C ASP A 38 5.00 -5.25 9.11
N CYS A 39 4.24 -6.15 9.74
CA CYS A 39 4.47 -7.60 9.72
C CYS A 39 3.69 -8.33 8.61
N THR A 40 3.29 -7.66 7.55
CA THR A 40 2.57 -8.30 6.41
C THR A 40 3.43 -9.24 5.57
N GLY A 41 4.75 -9.21 5.71
CA GLY A 41 5.68 -10.19 5.14
C GLY A 41 6.18 -9.90 3.72
N LEU A 42 5.37 -9.37 2.82
CA LEU A 42 5.74 -9.12 1.43
C LEU A 42 6.88 -8.09 1.33
N ALA A 43 8.07 -8.53 0.93
CA ALA A 43 9.29 -7.72 0.79
C ALA A 43 9.48 -6.75 1.97
N THR A 44 9.76 -7.28 3.16
CA THR A 44 9.87 -6.58 4.45
C THR A 44 8.56 -6.01 5.02
N GLY A 45 7.43 -6.28 4.39
CA GLY A 45 6.11 -5.92 4.90
C GLY A 45 5.71 -4.45 4.70
N GLY A 46 4.52 -4.13 5.17
CA GLY A 46 3.95 -2.79 5.13
C GLY A 46 2.47 -2.77 4.72
N ASN A 47 1.83 -1.65 4.96
CA ASN A 47 0.40 -1.44 4.78
C ASN A 47 -0.10 -1.60 3.33
N LYS A 48 0.78 -1.48 2.33
CA LYS A 48 0.38 -1.54 0.93
C LYS A 48 0.07 -2.96 0.46
N THR A 49 0.61 -3.99 1.12
CA THR A 49 0.28 -5.39 0.84
C THR A 49 -1.23 -5.64 0.87
N ARG A 50 -1.95 -5.07 1.87
CA ARG A 50 -3.42 -5.18 1.96
C ARG A 50 -4.13 -4.68 0.71
N LYS A 51 -3.69 -3.56 0.17
CA LYS A 51 -4.27 -2.94 -1.02
C LYS A 51 -3.96 -3.75 -2.28
N LEU A 52 -2.73 -4.22 -2.39
CA LEU A 52 -2.26 -5.01 -3.53
C LEU A 52 -2.97 -6.36 -3.63
N GLU A 53 -3.43 -6.95 -2.53
CA GLU A 53 -4.22 -8.18 -2.55
C GLU A 53 -5.55 -8.05 -3.32
N TYR A 54 -6.07 -6.83 -3.47
CA TYR A 54 -7.26 -6.52 -4.27
C TYR A 54 -6.92 -5.92 -5.64
N LEU A 55 -5.87 -5.13 -5.74
CA LEU A 55 -5.45 -4.50 -7.00
C LEU A 55 -4.87 -5.52 -7.99
N MET A 56 -4.10 -6.49 -7.54
CA MET A 56 -3.51 -7.49 -8.44
C MET A 56 -4.54 -8.40 -9.11
N PRO A 57 -5.60 -8.89 -8.44
CA PRO A 57 -6.68 -9.60 -9.12
C PRO A 57 -7.35 -8.79 -10.23
N GLU A 58 -7.53 -7.50 -10.03
CA GLU A 58 -8.13 -6.62 -11.02
C GLU A 58 -7.19 -6.43 -12.23
N ALA A 59 -5.90 -6.25 -11.98
CA ALA A 59 -4.89 -6.20 -13.05
C ALA A 59 -4.88 -7.50 -13.89
N ILE A 60 -4.90 -8.66 -13.23
CA ILE A 60 -4.93 -9.97 -13.90
C ILE A 60 -6.22 -10.14 -14.70
N LYS A 61 -7.36 -9.75 -14.16
CA LYS A 61 -8.66 -9.78 -14.86
C LYS A 61 -8.63 -8.94 -16.13
N ASN A 62 -7.93 -7.81 -16.09
CA ASN A 62 -7.73 -6.92 -17.24
C ASN A 62 -6.60 -7.42 -18.17
N LYS A 63 -6.06 -8.61 -17.97
CA LYS A 63 -4.98 -9.23 -18.77
C LYS A 63 -3.73 -8.34 -18.86
N ALA A 64 -3.43 -7.60 -17.78
CA ALA A 64 -2.26 -6.73 -17.72
C ALA A 64 -0.97 -7.54 -17.96
N SER A 65 -0.13 -7.08 -18.88
CA SER A 65 1.22 -7.60 -19.09
C SER A 65 2.28 -6.77 -18.37
N LEU A 66 1.91 -5.56 -17.93
CA LEU A 66 2.78 -4.61 -17.25
C LEU A 66 2.00 -3.89 -16.14
N ILE A 67 2.51 -3.93 -14.93
CA ILE A 67 2.02 -3.08 -13.84
C ILE A 67 2.84 -1.80 -13.82
N VAL A 68 2.16 -0.66 -13.84
CA VAL A 68 2.80 0.66 -13.76
C VAL A 68 2.37 1.34 -12.47
N THR A 69 3.31 1.84 -11.70
CA THR A 69 3.02 2.63 -10.50
C THR A 69 3.95 3.81 -10.33
N ILE A 70 3.55 4.76 -9.50
CA ILE A 70 4.29 5.98 -9.19
C ILE A 70 4.58 6.08 -7.69
N GLY A 71 5.67 6.72 -7.33
CA GLY A 71 6.00 6.99 -5.93
C GLY A 71 7.20 7.89 -5.76
N ALA A 72 7.46 8.33 -4.54
CA ALA A 72 8.73 8.97 -4.20
C ALA A 72 9.87 7.94 -4.25
N VAL A 73 11.13 8.39 -4.35
CA VAL A 73 12.33 7.54 -4.45
C VAL A 73 12.36 6.44 -3.40
N GLN A 74 12.03 6.72 -2.14
CA GLN A 74 12.00 5.70 -1.06
C GLN A 74 10.58 5.22 -0.74
N SER A 75 9.76 5.02 -1.77
CA SER A 75 8.35 4.62 -1.62
C SER A 75 8.19 3.17 -1.15
N ASN A 76 7.57 2.97 0.02
CA ASN A 76 7.13 1.64 0.46
C ASN A 76 6.05 1.04 -0.44
N HIS A 77 5.28 1.90 -1.14
CA HIS A 77 4.28 1.44 -2.09
C HIS A 77 4.94 0.84 -3.33
N ALA A 78 5.91 1.53 -3.92
CA ALA A 78 6.67 1.06 -5.08
C ALA A 78 7.30 -0.32 -4.79
N ARG A 79 8.04 -0.44 -3.70
CA ARG A 79 8.67 -1.70 -3.27
C ARG A 79 7.67 -2.85 -3.14
N GLN A 80 6.56 -2.65 -2.45
CA GLN A 80 5.57 -3.70 -2.26
C GLN A 80 4.87 -4.06 -3.58
N THR A 81 4.70 -3.09 -4.49
CA THR A 81 4.17 -3.35 -5.83
C THR A 81 5.15 -4.18 -6.65
N ALA A 82 6.45 -3.84 -6.64
CA ALA A 82 7.50 -4.65 -7.27
C ALA A 82 7.49 -6.09 -6.75
N ALA A 83 7.40 -6.25 -5.43
CA ALA A 83 7.36 -7.57 -4.80
C ALA A 83 6.11 -8.39 -5.20
N ALA A 84 4.95 -7.76 -5.26
CA ALA A 84 3.74 -8.42 -5.71
C ALA A 84 3.84 -8.85 -7.18
N CYS A 85 4.43 -8.02 -8.03
CA CYS A 85 4.68 -8.35 -9.43
C CYS A 85 5.65 -9.52 -9.57
N ALA A 86 6.78 -9.49 -8.85
CA ALA A 86 7.76 -10.57 -8.85
C ALA A 86 7.14 -11.91 -8.41
N LEU A 87 6.33 -11.91 -7.35
CA LEU A 87 5.63 -13.09 -6.86
C LEU A 87 4.62 -13.66 -7.88
N LEU A 88 3.97 -12.79 -8.64
CA LEU A 88 2.92 -13.17 -9.59
C LEU A 88 3.44 -13.34 -11.03
N GLY A 89 4.74 -13.18 -11.29
CA GLY A 89 5.33 -13.29 -12.62
C GLY A 89 4.91 -12.17 -13.57
N LEU A 90 4.57 -10.98 -13.05
CA LEU A 90 4.17 -9.81 -13.83
C LEU A 90 5.35 -8.85 -14.00
N LYS A 91 5.44 -8.19 -15.15
CA LYS A 91 6.37 -7.07 -15.31
C LYS A 91 5.95 -5.88 -14.44
N CYS A 92 6.93 -5.16 -13.90
CA CYS A 92 6.71 -3.98 -13.08
C CYS A 92 7.51 -2.79 -13.59
N LEU A 93 6.86 -1.67 -13.80
CA LEU A 93 7.46 -0.38 -14.09
C LEU A 93 7.12 0.59 -12.97
N ILE A 94 8.16 1.14 -12.35
CA ILE A 94 8.04 2.12 -11.28
C ILE A 94 8.54 3.46 -11.77
N ILE A 95 7.71 4.49 -11.68
CA ILE A 95 8.10 5.86 -11.98
C ILE A 95 8.32 6.57 -10.64
N LEU A 96 9.56 6.97 -10.39
CA LEU A 96 9.97 7.61 -9.13
C LEU A 96 10.08 9.12 -9.27
N GLU A 97 9.48 9.82 -8.33
CA GLU A 97 9.59 11.26 -8.17
C GLU A 97 10.66 11.62 -7.12
N GLN A 98 11.65 12.42 -7.52
CA GLN A 98 12.63 12.96 -6.58
C GLN A 98 12.06 14.20 -5.89
N ARG A 99 11.73 14.05 -4.61
CA ARG A 99 11.15 15.14 -3.78
C ARG A 99 12.19 15.91 -2.98
N LEU A 100 13.39 15.39 -2.86
CA LEU A 100 14.49 16.03 -2.15
C LEU A 100 15.45 16.62 -3.18
N ASN A 101 15.63 17.95 -3.16
CA ASN A 101 16.73 18.58 -3.86
C ASN A 101 18.04 18.08 -3.24
N ASP A 102 19.08 17.92 -4.03
CA ASP A 102 20.41 17.48 -3.59
C ASP A 102 20.42 16.16 -2.79
N ALA A 103 19.53 15.23 -3.13
CA ALA A 103 19.49 13.93 -2.49
C ALA A 103 20.84 13.20 -2.66
N PRO A 104 21.44 12.67 -1.57
CA PRO A 104 22.72 11.96 -1.67
C PRO A 104 22.58 10.69 -2.50
N LEU A 105 23.65 10.26 -3.17
CA LEU A 105 23.67 9.05 -3.99
C LEU A 105 23.20 7.81 -3.22
N ALA A 106 23.54 7.73 -1.93
CA ALA A 106 23.05 6.65 -1.07
C ALA A 106 21.52 6.62 -1.00
N TYR A 107 20.85 7.76 -0.88
CA TYR A 107 19.39 7.85 -0.88
C TYR A 107 18.77 7.38 -2.21
N MET A 108 19.45 7.67 -3.33
CA MET A 108 18.98 7.32 -4.67
C MET A 108 19.21 5.83 -5.03
N ASN A 109 20.08 5.12 -4.32
CA ASN A 109 20.52 3.77 -4.69
C ASN A 109 20.39 2.70 -3.60
N SER A 110 19.98 3.06 -2.39
CA SER A 110 19.79 2.14 -1.26
C SER A 110 18.32 1.98 -0.88
N GLY A 111 18.06 1.22 0.19
CA GLY A 111 16.72 1.08 0.76
C GLY A 111 15.71 0.50 -0.24
N ASN A 112 14.58 1.19 -0.39
CA ASN A 112 13.50 0.71 -1.26
C ASN A 112 13.91 0.65 -2.73
N VAL A 113 14.67 1.63 -3.24
CA VAL A 113 15.16 1.62 -4.65
C VAL A 113 16.04 0.40 -4.93
N PHE A 114 16.89 0.04 -3.99
CA PHE A 114 17.72 -1.16 -4.12
C PHE A 114 16.86 -2.44 -4.17
N LEU A 115 15.85 -2.52 -3.31
CA LEU A 115 14.91 -3.65 -3.31
C LEU A 115 14.06 -3.68 -4.58
N ASP A 116 13.62 -2.55 -5.12
CA ASP A 116 12.90 -2.48 -6.39
C ASP A 116 13.71 -3.11 -7.53
N LYS A 117 15.01 -2.80 -7.59
CA LYS A 117 15.95 -3.38 -8.57
C LYS A 117 16.11 -4.90 -8.40
N ILE A 118 16.31 -5.37 -7.17
CA ILE A 118 16.44 -6.82 -6.87
C ILE A 118 15.16 -7.58 -7.25
N LEU A 119 14.00 -6.96 -7.03
CA LEU A 119 12.69 -7.52 -7.38
C LEU A 119 12.39 -7.49 -8.88
N GLY A 120 13.31 -7.00 -9.69
CA GLY A 120 13.21 -7.00 -11.15
C GLY A 120 12.33 -5.91 -11.73
N ALA A 121 12.02 -4.86 -10.96
CA ALA A 121 11.26 -3.74 -11.49
C ALA A 121 12.13 -2.86 -12.41
N GLU A 122 11.54 -2.43 -13.53
CA GLU A 122 12.05 -1.32 -14.32
C GLU A 122 11.79 -0.02 -13.58
N ILE A 123 12.80 0.85 -13.50
CA ILE A 123 12.69 2.12 -12.77
C ILE A 123 12.96 3.27 -13.73
N LEU A 124 12.01 4.19 -13.81
CA LEU A 124 12.16 5.47 -14.49
C LEU A 124 12.12 6.61 -13.47
N MET A 125 13.02 7.56 -13.64
CA MET A 125 12.97 8.81 -12.86
C MET A 125 12.10 9.82 -13.61
N CYS A 126 11.10 10.37 -12.90
CA CYS A 126 10.32 11.48 -13.44
C CYS A 126 11.22 12.73 -13.54
N PRO A 127 11.26 13.40 -14.70
CA PRO A 127 11.94 14.69 -14.81
C PRO A 127 11.42 15.70 -13.78
N GLN A 128 12.30 16.51 -13.22
CA GLN A 128 11.94 17.45 -12.13
C GLN A 128 10.96 18.54 -12.56
N ASP A 129 10.93 18.86 -13.85
CA ASP A 129 10.04 19.84 -14.47
C ASP A 129 8.67 19.28 -14.88
N LYS A 130 8.45 17.95 -14.69
CA LYS A 130 7.19 17.28 -15.05
C LYS A 130 6.38 16.87 -13.83
N ASN A 131 5.06 16.91 -13.99
CA ASN A 131 4.14 16.24 -13.05
C ASN A 131 4.25 14.73 -13.23
N VAL A 132 4.44 13.99 -12.13
CA VAL A 132 4.66 12.54 -12.17
C VAL A 132 3.47 11.76 -12.72
N GLU A 133 2.24 12.22 -12.50
CA GLU A 133 1.04 11.55 -13.02
C GLU A 133 0.89 11.77 -14.53
N GLU A 134 1.22 12.97 -15.03
CA GLU A 134 1.23 13.28 -16.46
C GLU A 134 2.32 12.49 -17.17
N PHE A 135 3.51 12.47 -16.61
CA PHE A 135 4.62 11.65 -17.12
C PHE A 135 4.26 10.17 -17.16
N ALA A 136 3.61 9.65 -16.12
CA ALA A 136 3.15 8.27 -16.11
C ALA A 136 2.13 7.97 -17.24
N LYS A 137 1.23 8.91 -17.54
CA LYS A 137 0.31 8.75 -18.68
C LYS A 137 1.03 8.71 -20.02
N GLU A 138 2.04 9.56 -20.23
CA GLU A 138 2.87 9.55 -21.45
C GLU A 138 3.54 8.18 -21.63
N ILE A 139 4.17 7.65 -20.59
CA ILE A 139 4.84 6.35 -20.60
C ILE A 139 3.84 5.21 -20.84
N ILE A 140 2.68 5.24 -20.20
CA ILE A 140 1.63 4.24 -20.41
C ILE A 140 1.20 4.21 -21.88
N GLU A 141 1.00 5.35 -22.53
CA GLU A 141 0.64 5.39 -23.96
C GLU A 141 1.77 4.91 -24.87
N GLU A 142 3.01 5.17 -24.51
CA GLU A 142 4.18 4.61 -25.21
C GLU A 142 4.21 3.08 -25.12
N ARG A 143 3.99 2.53 -23.91
CA ARG A 143 3.98 1.07 -23.69
C ARG A 143 2.84 0.37 -24.44
N LYS A 144 1.68 1.00 -24.54
CA LYS A 144 0.56 0.50 -25.35
C LYS A 144 0.93 0.38 -26.85
N LYS A 145 1.66 1.36 -27.39
CA LYS A 145 2.15 1.32 -28.79
C LYS A 145 3.09 0.15 -29.03
N ASN A 146 3.78 -0.32 -27.98
CA ASN A 146 4.67 -1.48 -28.00
C ASN A 146 3.95 -2.81 -27.70
N ASN A 147 2.62 -2.86 -27.85
CA ASN A 147 1.76 -4.02 -27.60
C ASN A 147 1.78 -4.53 -26.13
N GLU A 148 2.18 -3.72 -25.17
CA GLU A 148 1.99 -4.03 -23.77
C GLU A 148 0.58 -3.65 -23.31
N ILE A 149 0.09 -4.29 -22.26
CA ILE A 149 -1.21 -4.00 -21.63
C ILE A 149 -0.91 -3.46 -20.23
N PRO A 150 -0.66 -2.13 -20.09
CA PRO A 150 -0.36 -1.54 -18.80
C PRO A 150 -1.59 -1.48 -17.91
N TYR A 151 -1.42 -1.82 -16.63
CA TYR A 151 -2.39 -1.54 -15.57
C TYR A 151 -1.77 -0.57 -14.59
N PHE A 152 -2.39 0.60 -14.46
CA PHE A 152 -1.89 1.65 -13.59
C PHE A 152 -2.41 1.50 -12.17
N ILE A 153 -1.50 1.46 -11.21
CA ILE A 153 -1.79 1.51 -9.78
C ILE A 153 -1.39 2.90 -9.28
N PRO A 154 -2.33 3.72 -8.80
CA PRO A 154 -2.05 5.08 -8.38
C PRO A 154 -1.16 5.12 -7.13
N VAL A 155 -0.67 6.32 -6.79
CA VAL A 155 0.20 6.54 -5.63
C VAL A 155 -0.41 5.93 -4.37
N GLY A 156 0.39 5.10 -3.68
CA GLY A 156 -0.06 4.42 -2.46
C GLY A 156 -1.14 3.35 -2.67
N GLY A 157 -1.49 2.97 -3.91
CA GLY A 157 -2.58 2.05 -4.22
C GLY A 157 -3.94 2.57 -3.74
N SER A 158 -4.13 3.90 -3.80
CA SER A 158 -5.29 4.57 -3.22
C SER A 158 -6.36 4.82 -4.29
N ASN A 159 -7.23 3.85 -4.46
CA ASN A 159 -8.48 3.90 -5.21
C ASN A 159 -9.48 2.96 -4.54
N GLU A 160 -10.72 2.95 -5.03
CA GLU A 160 -11.83 2.18 -4.46
C GLU A 160 -11.53 0.67 -4.32
N ILE A 161 -10.72 0.09 -5.20
CA ILE A 161 -10.33 -1.33 -5.13
C ILE A 161 -9.26 -1.55 -4.07
N GLY A 162 -8.21 -0.73 -4.06
CA GLY A 162 -7.13 -0.85 -3.07
C GLY A 162 -7.60 -0.58 -1.64
N GLU A 163 -8.56 0.32 -1.47
CA GLU A 163 -9.14 0.66 -0.17
C GLU A 163 -9.85 -0.52 0.51
N LEU A 164 -10.33 -1.51 -0.25
CA LEU A 164 -10.92 -2.74 0.28
C LEU A 164 -9.97 -3.47 1.25
N GLY A 165 -8.67 -3.35 1.05
CA GLY A 165 -7.67 -3.88 1.97
C GLY A 165 -7.78 -3.32 3.39
N TYR A 166 -8.22 -2.06 3.51
CA TYR A 166 -8.45 -1.44 4.82
C TYR A 166 -9.87 -1.60 5.34
N VAL A 167 -10.85 -1.81 4.48
CA VAL A 167 -12.16 -2.32 4.91
C VAL A 167 -11.98 -3.67 5.61
N GLU A 168 -11.19 -4.57 5.04
CA GLU A 168 -10.86 -5.88 5.63
C GLU A 168 -10.04 -5.76 6.92
N CYS A 169 -9.13 -4.79 7.02
CA CYS A 169 -8.38 -4.51 8.24
C CYS A 169 -9.31 -4.16 9.41
N ILE A 170 -10.38 -3.39 9.17
CA ILE A 170 -11.38 -3.10 10.21
C ILE A 170 -12.09 -4.36 10.67
N ARG A 171 -12.43 -5.29 9.76
CA ARG A 171 -13.01 -6.59 10.13
C ARG A 171 -12.07 -7.35 11.09
N GLU A 172 -10.79 -7.44 10.74
CA GLU A 172 -9.79 -8.08 11.60
C GLU A 172 -9.69 -7.44 12.98
N ILE A 173 -9.76 -6.11 13.06
CA ILE A 173 -9.73 -5.38 14.33
C ILE A 173 -10.95 -5.73 15.17
N LEU A 174 -12.15 -5.71 14.57
CA LEU A 174 -13.40 -6.01 15.26
C LEU A 174 -13.46 -7.47 15.76
N GLU A 175 -12.95 -8.42 15.00
CA GLU A 175 -12.87 -9.82 15.42
C GLU A 175 -11.95 -10.02 16.64
N ASN A 176 -10.94 -9.15 16.80
CA ASN A 176 -10.01 -9.16 17.91
C ASN A 176 -10.40 -8.25 19.07
N ASP A 177 -11.54 -7.53 18.97
CA ASP A 177 -11.93 -6.49 19.92
C ASP A 177 -12.70 -7.02 21.15
N LYS A 178 -13.08 -8.29 21.18
CA LYS A 178 -14.02 -8.89 22.14
C LYS A 178 -13.78 -8.54 23.61
N GLU A 179 -12.57 -8.14 23.99
CA GLU A 179 -12.21 -7.78 25.36
C GLU A 179 -11.46 -6.45 25.48
N LYS A 180 -11.15 -5.80 24.35
CA LYS A 180 -10.24 -4.64 24.33
C LYS A 180 -10.98 -3.31 24.26
N ASN A 181 -12.22 -3.30 23.76
CA ASN A 181 -13.10 -2.14 23.65
C ASN A 181 -12.41 -0.96 22.94
N PHE A 182 -11.93 -1.19 21.71
CA PHE A 182 -11.29 -0.15 20.92
C PHE A 182 -12.27 0.98 20.61
N THR A 183 -11.91 2.19 20.96
CA THR A 183 -12.71 3.39 20.74
C THR A 183 -12.19 4.26 19.60
N HIS A 184 -10.89 4.20 19.34
CA HIS A 184 -10.22 5.03 18.35
C HIS A 184 -9.22 4.21 17.54
N ILE A 185 -9.09 4.54 16.27
CA ILE A 185 -7.99 4.13 15.41
C ILE A 185 -7.28 5.40 14.97
N VAL A 186 -5.98 5.48 15.22
CA VAL A 186 -5.11 6.56 14.76
C VAL A 186 -4.17 6.01 13.70
N LEU A 187 -4.07 6.67 12.57
CA LEU A 187 -3.25 6.24 11.45
C LEU A 187 -2.59 7.43 10.75
N ALA A 188 -1.48 7.19 10.06
CA ALA A 188 -0.87 8.20 9.20
C ALA A 188 -1.66 8.32 7.89
N SER A 189 -2.09 9.53 7.55
CA SER A 189 -2.82 9.85 6.32
C SER A 189 -1.89 10.54 5.32
N GLY A 190 -1.40 9.81 4.33
CA GLY A 190 -0.62 10.33 3.20
C GLY A 190 -1.48 10.44 1.94
N SER A 191 -1.54 9.39 1.12
CA SER A 191 -2.38 9.33 -0.08
C SER A 191 -3.89 9.16 0.20
N GLY A 192 -4.30 9.09 1.45
CA GLY A 192 -5.69 9.01 1.88
C GLY A 192 -6.30 7.60 1.90
N GLY A 193 -5.89 6.69 1.03
CA GLY A 193 -6.57 5.41 0.83
C GLY A 193 -6.56 4.44 2.03
N THR A 194 -5.64 4.54 2.97
CA THR A 194 -5.71 3.80 4.24
C THR A 194 -6.80 4.38 5.13
N HIS A 195 -6.88 5.70 5.18
CA HIS A 195 -7.85 6.43 5.98
C HIS A 195 -9.28 6.24 5.47
N SER A 196 -9.50 6.47 4.17
CA SER A 196 -10.80 6.28 3.53
C SER A 196 -11.29 4.84 3.64
N GLY A 197 -10.44 3.85 3.32
CA GLY A 197 -10.78 2.43 3.48
C GLY A 197 -11.15 2.06 4.92
N SER A 198 -10.47 2.65 5.92
CA SER A 198 -10.82 2.45 7.34
C SER A 198 -12.18 3.07 7.68
N ILE A 199 -12.50 4.27 7.17
CA ILE A 199 -13.80 4.91 7.36
C ILE A 199 -14.91 4.08 6.70
N VAL A 200 -14.71 3.64 5.46
CA VAL A 200 -15.66 2.76 4.76
C VAL A 200 -15.88 1.46 5.53
N GLY A 201 -14.80 0.81 5.98
CA GLY A 201 -14.86 -0.42 6.78
C GLY A 201 -15.61 -0.22 8.10
N LYS A 202 -15.32 0.86 8.82
CA LYS A 202 -16.04 1.23 10.03
C LYS A 202 -17.55 1.33 9.80
N ASN A 203 -17.96 2.03 8.75
CA ASN A 203 -19.37 2.22 8.42
C ASN A 203 -20.03 0.91 7.95
N TYR A 204 -19.34 0.15 7.11
CA TYR A 204 -19.81 -1.13 6.59
C TYR A 204 -20.08 -2.16 7.70
N TYR A 205 -19.17 -2.24 8.68
CA TYR A 205 -19.31 -3.14 9.84
C TYR A 205 -20.06 -2.50 11.02
N LYS A 206 -20.62 -1.30 10.86
CA LYS A 206 -21.41 -0.57 11.87
C LYS A 206 -20.66 -0.40 13.20
N SER A 207 -19.37 -0.11 13.13
CA SER A 207 -18.55 0.16 14.31
C SER A 207 -18.66 1.61 14.76
N ASN A 208 -18.61 1.83 16.08
CA ASN A 208 -18.63 3.17 16.68
C ASN A 208 -17.21 3.77 16.88
N MET A 209 -16.16 3.06 16.50
CA MET A 209 -14.78 3.55 16.59
C MET A 209 -14.61 4.86 15.81
N LYS A 210 -13.84 5.79 16.35
CA LYS A 210 -13.42 7.00 15.64
C LYS A 210 -12.14 6.71 14.85
N ILE A 211 -12.10 7.15 13.60
CA ILE A 211 -10.92 7.02 12.74
C ILE A 211 -10.29 8.42 12.64
N LEU A 212 -9.03 8.53 13.03
CA LEU A 212 -8.25 9.77 13.06
C LEU A 212 -6.98 9.58 12.21
N GLY A 213 -6.63 10.63 11.41
CA GLY A 213 -5.43 10.64 10.57
C GLY A 213 -4.95 12.04 10.24
#